data_7badf7a01aefeff390286ad35bc40cb7
#
_entry.id   7badf7a01aefeff390286ad35bc40cb7
#
_cell.length_a   1.000
_cell.length_b   1.000
_cell.length_c   1.000
_cell.angle_alpha   90.00
_cell.angle_beta   90.00
_cell.angle_gamma   90.00
#
_symmetry.space_group_name_H-M   'P 1'
#
loop_
_entity.id
_entity.type
_entity.pdbx_description
1 polymer ?
#
loop_
_entity_poly.entity_id
_entity_poly.type
_entity_poly.pdbx_seq_one_letter_code
_entity_poly.pdbx_strand_id
1 'polypeptide(L)'
;FIKRDLSMFRKIENKLVAWKESTKKKALLITGARQIGKTYIIREFAKKYYEHFIEINFITQPSANAIFDGDLDAKTVMMNLSAFLRDELVPYKTLIFFDEIQECSNARTAIKFLVEDGQFDFIESGSLLGVSYKAVPSYPVGFEEAFQMYPMDFEEFCIATGVKKDTLSYLKECYEKGVAPSELIHNKMQDLFKYYIIVGGMPEVVSTFIESHDIGKVIEKQKDILALYRQDISKYSKKDKAKITNVFDRIPSELEAKTRRFNLASIDKNARLREYEDAFVWLKDAGVALPCYNLIEIKIPLKINEQSRLFKLFLCDTGLLCAMCLENVQFEILKGNLSINMGGILENVFAQLIASNGYSLRYYNKQKIGEVDFVIQKGSEILPIEIKSGKSYKQHAALDNVIKVTEWKLSKALVFCQDNLSKEHKITYLPWYMVMFLVQDAIG
;
A
#
# COMPACT_ATOMS: atom_id res chain seq x y z
N PHE A 1 -13.14 12.48 30.41
CA PHE A 1 -12.69 11.78 29.20
C PHE A 1 -11.52 12.56 28.62
N ILE A 2 -10.29 12.09 28.91
CA ILE A 2 -9.08 12.63 28.31
C ILE A 2 -9.12 12.18 26.85
N LYS A 3 -9.27 13.11 25.89
CA LYS A 3 -8.92 12.86 24.50
C LYS A 3 -7.46 12.42 24.49
N ARG A 4 -7.20 11.12 24.41
CA ARG A 4 -5.88 10.65 24.01
C ARG A 4 -5.69 11.17 22.59
N ASP A 5 -4.74 12.08 22.46
CA ASP A 5 -4.18 12.45 21.15
C ASP A 5 -3.53 11.18 20.61
N LEU A 6 -4.31 10.39 19.87
CA LEU A 6 -3.87 9.15 19.24
C LEU A 6 -3.04 9.54 18.02
N SER A 7 -1.80 10.03 18.27
CA SER A 7 -0.84 10.11 17.17
C SER A 7 -0.61 8.69 16.67
N MET A 8 -1.22 8.35 15.54
CA MET A 8 -1.07 7.03 14.95
C MET A 8 0.35 6.86 14.47
N PHE A 9 1.07 5.91 15.06
CA PHE A 9 2.39 5.53 14.57
C PHE A 9 2.32 5.07 13.11
N ARG A 10 3.20 5.61 12.27
CA ARG A 10 3.36 5.20 10.88
C ARG A 10 4.82 4.94 10.59
N LYS A 11 5.13 3.79 10.00
CA LYS A 11 6.50 3.37 9.64
C LYS A 11 7.21 4.35 8.70
N ILE A 12 6.44 5.09 7.90
CA ILE A 12 6.99 6.12 7.00
C ILE A 12 7.69 7.24 7.79
N GLU A 13 7.33 7.48 9.06
CA GLU A 13 8.02 8.48 9.90
C GLU A 13 9.53 8.18 10.00
N ASN A 14 9.92 6.90 10.10
CA ASN A 14 11.34 6.51 10.12
C ASN A 14 12.05 6.90 8.83
N LYS A 15 11.37 6.78 7.68
CA LYS A 15 11.92 7.20 6.38
C LYS A 15 12.04 8.72 6.28
N LEU A 16 11.06 9.45 6.81
CA LEU A 16 11.09 10.92 6.87
C LEU A 16 12.26 11.41 7.73
N VAL A 17 12.52 10.76 8.87
CA VAL A 17 13.67 11.09 9.74
C VAL A 17 14.99 10.80 9.03
N ALA A 18 15.14 9.62 8.41
CA ALA A 18 16.34 9.27 7.66
C ALA A 18 16.58 10.24 6.47
N TRP A 19 15.51 10.66 5.78
CA TRP A 19 15.60 11.67 4.72
C TRP A 19 16.06 13.03 5.28
N LYS A 20 15.51 13.47 6.42
CA LYS A 20 15.92 14.74 7.05
C LYS A 20 17.40 14.75 7.42
N GLU A 21 17.93 13.61 7.87
CA GLU A 21 19.33 13.45 8.29
C GLU A 21 20.30 13.26 7.10
N SER A 22 19.77 13.07 5.88
CA SER A 22 20.59 12.88 4.69
C SER A 22 21.40 14.14 4.34
N THR A 23 22.66 13.95 3.97
CA THR A 23 23.58 15.05 3.56
C THR A 23 23.29 15.59 2.16
N LYS A 24 22.66 14.81 1.29
CA LYS A 24 22.26 15.18 -0.08
C LYS A 24 20.74 15.09 -0.20
N LYS A 25 20.05 16.01 0.44
CA LYS A 25 18.61 16.04 0.41
C LYS A 25 18.08 16.35 -0.98
N LYS A 26 17.13 15.54 -1.41
CA LYS A 26 16.26 15.81 -2.55
C LYS A 26 14.89 16.22 -1.99
N ALA A 27 14.08 16.86 -2.80
CA ALA A 27 12.65 16.98 -2.44
C ALA A 27 12.02 15.60 -2.29
N LEU A 28 11.09 15.46 -1.36
CA LEU A 28 10.45 14.19 -1.08
C LEU A 28 9.01 14.20 -1.59
N LEU A 29 8.71 13.40 -2.60
CA LEU A 29 7.35 13.22 -3.11
C LEU A 29 6.67 12.03 -2.41
N ILE A 30 5.63 12.28 -1.61
CA ILE A 30 4.82 11.25 -0.97
C ILE A 30 3.58 10.98 -1.79
N THR A 31 3.52 9.80 -2.40
CA THR A 31 2.40 9.34 -3.23
C THR A 31 1.58 8.26 -2.54
N GLY A 32 0.40 7.95 -3.07
CA GLY A 32 -0.46 6.87 -2.60
C GLY A 32 -1.95 7.23 -2.64
N ALA A 33 -2.81 6.27 -2.33
CA ALA A 33 -4.26 6.44 -2.37
C ALA A 33 -4.74 7.62 -1.51
N ARG A 34 -5.93 8.11 -1.80
CA ARG A 34 -6.58 9.09 -0.92
C ARG A 34 -6.93 8.47 0.43
N GLN A 35 -7.02 9.30 1.47
CA GLN A 35 -7.43 8.94 2.84
C GLN A 35 -6.46 7.99 3.58
N ILE A 36 -5.21 7.80 3.09
CA ILE A 36 -4.20 7.00 3.78
C ILE A 36 -3.35 7.80 4.79
N GLY A 37 -3.64 9.09 4.96
CA GLY A 37 -3.01 9.95 5.97
C GLY A 37 -1.71 10.64 5.53
N LYS A 38 -1.49 10.90 4.22
CA LYS A 38 -0.29 11.60 3.71
C LYS A 38 -0.09 12.97 4.37
N THR A 39 -1.05 13.87 4.22
CA THR A 39 -0.99 15.23 4.79
C THR A 39 -0.87 15.20 6.32
N TYR A 40 -1.56 14.26 6.98
CA TYR A 40 -1.48 14.11 8.43
C TYR A 40 -0.06 13.81 8.91
N ILE A 41 0.59 12.78 8.34
CA ILE A 41 1.93 12.37 8.79
C ILE A 41 2.99 13.43 8.48
N ILE A 42 2.86 14.17 7.37
CA ILE A 42 3.76 15.27 7.03
C ILE A 42 3.64 16.41 8.06
N ARG A 43 2.40 16.78 8.45
CA ARG A 43 2.16 17.79 9.48
C ARG A 43 2.72 17.37 10.84
N GLU A 44 2.51 16.12 11.26
CA GLU A 44 3.04 15.62 12.52
C GLU A 44 4.58 15.56 12.50
N PHE A 45 5.17 15.13 11.39
CA PHE A 45 6.61 15.15 11.19
C PHE A 45 7.16 16.58 11.25
N ALA A 46 6.53 17.53 10.58
CA ALA A 46 6.94 18.93 10.59
C ALA A 46 6.93 19.51 12.00
N LYS A 47 5.84 19.34 12.75
CA LYS A 47 5.70 19.81 14.15
C LYS A 47 6.80 19.26 15.07
N LYS A 48 7.23 18.02 14.83
CA LYS A 48 8.19 17.33 15.71
C LYS A 48 9.64 17.67 15.40
N TYR A 49 9.95 17.97 14.13
CA TYR A 49 11.33 18.03 13.65
C TYR A 49 11.75 19.35 13.05
N TYR A 50 10.86 20.34 12.86
CA TYR A 50 11.16 21.66 12.29
C TYR A 50 10.67 22.78 13.20
N GLU A 51 11.41 23.90 13.19
CA GLU A 51 11.02 25.12 13.92
C GLU A 51 9.93 25.89 13.17
N HIS A 52 9.98 25.86 11.83
CA HIS A 52 9.02 26.53 10.96
C HIS A 52 8.46 25.54 9.94
N PHE A 53 7.17 25.65 9.67
CA PHE A 53 6.44 24.80 8.73
C PHE A 53 5.50 25.62 7.86
N ILE A 54 5.70 25.55 6.55
CA ILE A 54 4.86 26.18 5.55
C ILE A 54 4.13 25.11 4.77
N GLU A 55 2.82 25.21 4.71
CA GLU A 55 1.97 24.33 3.92
C GLU A 55 1.21 25.11 2.86
N ILE A 56 1.32 24.71 1.61
CA ILE A 56 0.55 25.23 0.48
C ILE A 56 -0.21 24.06 -0.15
N ASN A 57 -1.54 24.13 -0.07
CA ASN A 57 -2.42 23.17 -0.72
C ASN A 57 -3.01 23.80 -1.98
N PHE A 58 -2.62 23.33 -3.15
CA PHE A 58 -3.00 23.92 -4.44
C PHE A 58 -4.48 23.75 -4.81
N ILE A 59 -5.21 22.83 -4.13
CA ILE A 59 -6.67 22.72 -4.29
C ILE A 59 -7.39 23.81 -3.49
N THR A 60 -7.01 24.01 -2.23
CA THR A 60 -7.68 24.95 -1.34
C THR A 60 -7.18 26.39 -1.50
N GLN A 61 -5.97 26.56 -2.02
CA GLN A 61 -5.30 27.83 -2.27
C GLN A 61 -4.89 27.96 -3.75
N PRO A 62 -5.83 27.97 -4.72
CA PRO A 62 -5.48 28.06 -6.14
C PRO A 62 -4.74 29.34 -6.52
N SER A 63 -4.86 30.42 -5.72
CA SER A 63 -4.10 31.65 -5.88
C SER A 63 -2.59 31.47 -5.66
N ALA A 64 -2.17 30.42 -4.95
CA ALA A 64 -0.75 30.10 -4.75
C ALA A 64 -0.04 29.69 -6.05
N ASN A 65 -0.77 29.35 -7.12
CA ASN A 65 -0.18 29.11 -8.44
C ASN A 65 0.61 30.33 -8.93
N ALA A 66 0.20 31.54 -8.54
CA ALA A 66 0.89 32.79 -8.92
C ALA A 66 2.35 32.89 -8.40
N ILE A 67 2.71 32.12 -7.36
CA ILE A 67 4.08 32.01 -6.86
C ILE A 67 5.02 31.50 -7.96
N PHE A 68 4.50 30.66 -8.84
CA PHE A 68 5.22 29.96 -9.90
C PHE A 68 4.92 30.51 -11.30
N ASP A 69 4.41 31.74 -11.37
CA ASP A 69 4.25 32.47 -12.63
C ASP A 69 5.56 33.17 -13.00
N GLY A 70 5.97 33.09 -14.28
CA GLY A 70 7.21 33.71 -14.77
C GLY A 70 8.42 32.80 -14.64
N ASP A 71 9.55 33.38 -14.20
CA ASP A 71 10.81 32.65 -14.06
C ASP A 71 10.78 31.72 -12.85
N LEU A 72 11.24 30.48 -13.05
CA LEU A 72 11.18 29.42 -12.03
C LEU A 72 12.52 29.23 -11.27
N ASP A 73 13.44 30.20 -11.38
CA ASP A 73 14.67 30.17 -10.59
C ASP A 73 14.36 30.31 -9.08
N ALA A 74 15.25 29.77 -8.25
CA ALA A 74 15.02 29.70 -6.80
C ALA A 74 14.80 31.07 -6.17
N LYS A 75 15.57 32.09 -6.59
CA LYS A 75 15.49 33.45 -6.04
C LYS A 75 14.12 34.06 -6.31
N THR A 76 13.63 33.98 -7.54
CA THR A 76 12.31 34.51 -7.96
C THR A 76 11.19 33.79 -7.23
N VAL A 77 11.19 32.45 -7.21
CA VAL A 77 10.17 31.67 -6.54
C VAL A 77 10.15 31.93 -5.03
N MET A 78 11.31 31.98 -4.37
CA MET A 78 11.38 32.25 -2.92
C MET A 78 10.96 33.69 -2.56
N MET A 79 11.24 34.66 -3.43
CA MET A 79 10.73 36.03 -3.26
C MET A 79 9.21 36.08 -3.40
N ASN A 80 8.63 35.42 -4.40
CA ASN A 80 7.20 35.35 -4.60
C ASN A 80 6.53 34.62 -3.43
N LEU A 81 7.13 33.51 -2.96
CA LEU A 81 6.68 32.76 -1.81
C LEU A 81 6.65 33.64 -0.53
N SER A 82 7.73 34.39 -0.26
CA SER A 82 7.79 35.31 0.86
C SER A 82 6.72 36.42 0.78
N ALA A 83 6.44 36.92 -0.43
CA ALA A 83 5.40 37.92 -0.63
C ALA A 83 3.99 37.35 -0.46
N PHE A 84 3.77 36.09 -0.79
CA PHE A 84 2.49 35.41 -0.66
C PHE A 84 2.19 35.03 0.79
N LEU A 85 3.20 34.61 1.55
CA LEU A 85 3.07 34.17 2.94
C LEU A 85 3.13 35.36 3.91
N ARG A 86 2.49 35.16 5.09
CA ARG A 86 2.65 36.06 6.24
C ARG A 86 3.69 35.54 7.23
N ASP A 87 4.13 34.29 7.05
CA ASP A 87 5.05 33.60 7.94
C ASP A 87 6.51 33.82 7.51
N GLU A 88 7.41 33.75 8.48
CA GLU A 88 8.84 33.93 8.24
C GLU A 88 9.46 32.69 7.64
N LEU A 89 10.25 32.84 6.57
CA LEU A 89 11.04 31.80 5.94
C LEU A 89 12.46 31.82 6.51
N VAL A 90 12.76 30.90 7.43
CA VAL A 90 14.07 30.82 8.06
C VAL A 90 14.87 29.71 7.37
N PRO A 91 15.97 30.05 6.66
CA PRO A 91 16.82 29.06 6.00
C PRO A 91 17.28 27.95 6.96
N TYR A 92 17.32 26.71 6.46
CA TYR A 92 17.73 25.48 7.17
C TYR A 92 16.84 25.07 8.36
N LYS A 93 15.78 25.83 8.67
CA LYS A 93 14.87 25.58 9.79
C LYS A 93 13.42 25.39 9.36
N THR A 94 13.11 25.73 8.13
CA THR A 94 11.75 25.67 7.58
C THR A 94 11.58 24.45 6.68
N LEU A 95 10.51 23.69 6.92
CA LEU A 95 9.99 22.71 5.97
C LEU A 95 8.90 23.37 5.12
N ILE A 96 9.01 23.29 3.80
CA ILE A 96 7.99 23.73 2.86
C ILE A 96 7.30 22.52 2.29
N PHE A 97 5.97 22.46 2.45
CA PHE A 97 5.12 21.37 2.02
C PHE A 97 4.16 21.81 0.92
N PHE A 98 4.29 21.22 -0.25
CA PHE A 98 3.38 21.40 -1.38
C PHE A 98 2.39 20.23 -1.44
N ASP A 99 1.17 20.47 -0.94
CA ASP A 99 0.11 19.46 -0.94
C ASP A 99 -0.69 19.55 -2.25
N GLU A 100 -1.05 18.39 -2.80
CA GLU A 100 -1.73 18.24 -4.09
C GLU A 100 -0.94 18.89 -5.25
N ILE A 101 0.37 18.63 -5.30
CA ILE A 101 1.34 19.24 -6.25
C ILE A 101 0.93 19.10 -7.72
N GLN A 102 0.12 18.09 -8.07
CA GLN A 102 -0.38 17.92 -9.44
C GLN A 102 -1.30 19.06 -9.90
N GLU A 103 -1.81 19.89 -9.00
CA GLU A 103 -2.62 21.06 -9.36
C GLU A 103 -1.77 22.27 -9.78
N CYS A 104 -0.44 22.23 -9.54
CA CYS A 104 0.51 23.25 -9.99
C CYS A 104 1.74 22.63 -10.68
N SER A 105 1.69 22.45 -12.00
CA SER A 105 2.77 21.84 -12.77
C SER A 105 4.08 22.64 -12.74
N ASN A 106 3.99 23.98 -12.64
CA ASN A 106 5.13 24.85 -12.53
C ASN A 106 5.84 24.71 -11.18
N ALA A 107 5.11 24.53 -10.07
CA ALA A 107 5.71 24.26 -8.76
C ALA A 107 6.58 23.01 -8.82
N ARG A 108 6.08 21.94 -9.44
CA ARG A 108 6.86 20.73 -9.62
C ARG A 108 8.10 20.91 -10.49
N THR A 109 8.01 21.73 -11.54
CA THR A 109 9.16 22.08 -12.37
C THR A 109 10.20 22.88 -11.58
N ALA A 110 9.75 23.79 -10.70
CA ALA A 110 10.62 24.63 -9.87
C ALA A 110 11.42 23.85 -8.82
N ILE A 111 10.94 22.68 -8.39
CA ILE A 111 11.60 21.84 -7.36
C ILE A 111 13.08 21.62 -7.63
N LYS A 112 13.47 21.41 -8.89
CA LYS A 112 14.88 21.26 -9.25
C LYS A 112 15.71 22.44 -8.76
N PHE A 113 15.30 23.64 -9.07
CA PHE A 113 16.04 24.87 -8.77
C PHE A 113 16.01 25.18 -7.27
N LEU A 114 14.88 24.89 -6.61
CA LEU A 114 14.72 25.07 -5.16
C LEU A 114 15.61 24.10 -4.37
N VAL A 115 15.77 22.87 -4.82
CA VAL A 115 16.66 21.88 -4.21
C VAL A 115 18.14 22.21 -4.47
N GLU A 116 18.46 22.72 -5.66
CA GLU A 116 19.84 23.20 -5.99
C GLU A 116 20.28 24.36 -5.11
N ASP A 117 19.37 25.26 -4.75
CA ASP A 117 19.64 26.39 -3.84
C ASP A 117 19.96 25.92 -2.41
N GLY A 118 19.33 24.83 -1.96
CA GLY A 118 19.68 24.09 -0.74
C GLY A 118 19.36 24.78 0.59
N GLN A 119 18.64 25.91 0.60
CA GLN A 119 18.33 26.66 1.83
C GLN A 119 17.14 26.08 2.59
N PHE A 120 16.25 25.36 1.92
CA PHE A 120 15.00 24.84 2.49
C PHE A 120 14.81 23.36 2.18
N ASP A 121 14.06 22.68 3.04
CA ASP A 121 13.62 21.30 2.82
C ASP A 121 12.23 21.31 2.18
N PHE A 122 12.01 20.46 1.16
CA PHE A 122 10.75 20.38 0.44
C PHE A 122 10.14 18.99 0.53
N ILE A 123 8.86 18.92 0.92
CA ILE A 123 8.04 17.72 0.78
C ILE A 123 6.87 18.05 -0.15
N GLU A 124 6.57 17.14 -1.04
CA GLU A 124 5.44 17.19 -1.95
C GLU A 124 4.49 16.04 -1.65
N SER A 125 3.20 16.26 -1.78
CA SER A 125 2.23 15.16 -1.79
C SER A 125 1.29 15.27 -2.98
N GLY A 126 0.82 14.11 -3.41
CA GLY A 126 -0.18 14.02 -4.47
C GLY A 126 -0.61 12.59 -4.74
N SER A 127 -1.66 12.42 -5.53
CA SER A 127 -1.93 11.13 -6.12
C SER A 127 -0.90 10.87 -7.21
N LEU A 128 -0.34 9.66 -7.27
CA LEU A 128 0.62 9.28 -8.32
C LEU A 128 0.04 9.55 -9.73
N LEU A 129 -1.25 9.43 -9.84
CA LEU A 129 -2.04 9.68 -11.03
C LEU A 129 -1.97 11.13 -11.49
N GLY A 130 -2.23 12.08 -10.61
CA GLY A 130 -2.13 13.50 -10.94
C GLY A 130 -0.71 13.91 -11.33
N VAL A 131 0.26 13.32 -10.63
CA VAL A 131 1.69 13.58 -10.84
C VAL A 131 2.20 13.02 -12.17
N SER A 132 1.68 11.88 -12.64
CA SER A 132 2.16 11.21 -13.87
C SER A 132 1.44 11.65 -15.15
N TYR A 133 0.20 12.13 -15.05
CA TYR A 133 -0.66 12.35 -16.23
C TYR A 133 -0.91 13.83 -16.58
N LYS A 134 -0.70 14.78 -15.65
CA LYS A 134 -0.74 16.19 -16.01
C LYS A 134 0.59 16.57 -16.67
N ALA A 135 0.53 17.29 -17.78
CA ALA A 135 1.69 17.76 -18.51
C ALA A 135 2.57 18.65 -17.59
N VAL A 136 3.67 18.11 -17.13
CA VAL A 136 4.71 18.86 -16.40
C VAL A 136 5.74 19.30 -17.44
N PRO A 137 6.05 20.59 -17.55
CA PRO A 137 7.04 21.09 -18.53
C PRO A 137 8.41 20.41 -18.39
N SER A 138 8.84 20.12 -17.16
CA SER A 138 10.07 19.37 -16.90
C SER A 138 9.96 18.64 -15.55
N TYR A 139 10.25 17.34 -15.54
CA TYR A 139 10.32 16.57 -14.30
C TYR A 139 11.64 16.86 -13.56
N PRO A 140 11.62 16.94 -12.21
CA PRO A 140 12.82 17.18 -11.41
C PRO A 140 13.69 15.92 -11.26
N VAL A 141 14.08 15.31 -12.38
CA VAL A 141 14.88 14.09 -12.41
C VAL A 141 16.21 14.29 -11.67
N GLY A 142 16.47 13.45 -10.68
CA GLY A 142 17.67 13.53 -9.85
C GLY A 142 17.53 14.45 -8.62
N PHE A 143 16.49 15.29 -8.53
CA PHE A 143 16.23 16.23 -7.45
C PHE A 143 15.02 15.87 -6.59
N GLU A 144 14.27 14.86 -6.97
CA GLU A 144 13.09 14.34 -6.27
C GLU A 144 13.34 12.86 -5.93
N GLU A 145 12.86 12.44 -4.76
CA GLU A 145 12.76 11.05 -4.32
C GLU A 145 11.31 10.74 -4.00
N ALA A 146 10.77 9.67 -4.61
CA ALA A 146 9.38 9.32 -4.42
C ALA A 146 9.20 8.19 -3.41
N PHE A 147 8.36 8.38 -2.40
CA PHE A 147 7.91 7.36 -1.48
C PHE A 147 6.44 7.05 -1.68
N GLN A 148 6.14 5.80 -1.99
CA GLN A 148 4.77 5.33 -2.02
C GLN A 148 4.31 4.98 -0.61
N MET A 149 3.23 5.60 -0.16
CA MET A 149 2.56 5.32 1.09
C MET A 149 1.37 4.39 0.84
N TYR A 150 1.18 3.45 1.76
CA TYR A 150 0.08 2.48 1.75
C TYR A 150 -0.88 2.73 2.92
N PRO A 151 -2.09 2.14 2.95
CA PRO A 151 -2.86 2.02 4.18
C PRO A 151 -2.01 1.43 5.32
N MET A 152 -2.42 1.61 6.56
CA MET A 152 -1.72 1.04 7.72
C MET A 152 -1.53 -0.46 7.54
N ASP A 153 -0.30 -0.94 7.73
CA ASP A 153 -0.04 -2.38 7.75
C ASP A 153 -0.46 -3.00 9.09
N PHE A 154 -0.33 -4.32 9.20
CA PHE A 154 -0.78 -5.01 10.40
C PHE A 154 0.03 -4.64 11.66
N GLU A 155 1.32 -4.36 11.56
CA GLU A 155 2.13 -3.91 12.68
C GLU A 155 1.71 -2.52 13.17
N GLU A 156 1.45 -1.59 12.24
CA GLU A 156 0.91 -0.26 12.55
C GLU A 156 -0.47 -0.36 13.20
N PHE A 157 -1.33 -1.26 12.72
CA PHE A 157 -2.64 -1.56 13.31
C PHE A 157 -2.50 -2.15 14.73
N CYS A 158 -1.57 -3.08 14.96
CA CYS A 158 -1.29 -3.63 16.29
C CYS A 158 -0.90 -2.53 17.28
N ILE A 159 0.00 -1.62 16.87
CA ILE A 159 0.44 -0.51 17.72
C ILE A 159 -0.74 0.42 18.01
N ALA A 160 -1.54 0.77 17.01
CA ALA A 160 -2.71 1.63 17.17
C ALA A 160 -3.77 1.02 18.10
N THR A 161 -3.95 -0.31 18.07
CA THR A 161 -4.87 -1.04 18.95
C THR A 161 -4.29 -1.38 20.33
N GLY A 162 -3.06 -0.92 20.64
CA GLY A 162 -2.47 -1.00 21.96
C GLY A 162 -1.60 -2.25 22.23
N VAL A 163 -1.19 -2.98 21.19
CA VAL A 163 -0.19 -4.03 21.32
C VAL A 163 1.16 -3.40 21.71
N LYS A 164 1.79 -3.88 22.76
CA LYS A 164 3.05 -3.35 23.26
C LYS A 164 4.20 -3.68 22.30
N LYS A 165 5.16 -2.77 22.19
CA LYS A 165 6.38 -2.96 21.38
C LYS A 165 7.16 -4.21 21.78
N ASP A 166 7.23 -4.53 23.09
CA ASP A 166 7.90 -5.73 23.59
C ASP A 166 7.26 -7.01 23.04
N THR A 167 5.92 -7.05 22.91
CA THR A 167 5.22 -8.19 22.30
C THR A 167 5.57 -8.33 20.82
N LEU A 168 5.64 -7.23 20.09
CA LEU A 168 6.03 -7.24 18.66
C LEU A 168 7.50 -7.67 18.50
N SER A 169 8.38 -7.19 19.36
CA SER A 169 9.80 -7.60 19.38
C SER A 169 9.96 -9.09 19.67
N TYR A 170 9.23 -9.62 20.66
CA TYR A 170 9.20 -11.05 20.95
C TYR A 170 8.70 -11.88 19.75
N LEU A 171 7.63 -11.46 19.09
CA LEU A 171 7.10 -12.14 17.90
C LEU A 171 8.10 -12.11 16.73
N LYS A 172 8.81 -11.00 16.56
CA LYS A 172 9.87 -10.88 15.55
C LYS A 172 11.02 -11.84 15.85
N GLU A 173 11.44 -11.94 17.10
CA GLU A 173 12.46 -12.90 17.53
C GLU A 173 12.02 -14.35 17.27
N CYS A 174 10.75 -14.69 17.57
CA CYS A 174 10.17 -16.00 17.25
C CYS A 174 10.24 -16.30 15.76
N TYR A 175 9.85 -15.31 14.91
CA TYR A 175 9.91 -15.44 13.46
C TYR A 175 11.34 -15.67 12.94
N GLU A 176 12.31 -14.88 13.42
CA GLU A 176 13.71 -14.94 13.01
C GLU A 176 14.38 -16.26 13.45
N LYS A 177 14.08 -16.73 14.65
CA LYS A 177 14.59 -18.01 15.17
C LYS A 177 13.82 -19.23 14.67
N GLY A 178 12.68 -19.05 14.04
CA GLY A 178 11.82 -20.16 13.61
C GLY A 178 11.22 -20.95 14.76
N VAL A 179 10.91 -20.29 15.87
CA VAL A 179 10.34 -20.87 17.11
C VAL A 179 8.90 -20.38 17.29
N ALA A 180 8.01 -21.28 17.66
CA ALA A 180 6.62 -20.95 17.92
C ALA A 180 6.47 -19.99 19.10
N PRO A 181 5.72 -18.88 18.99
CA PRO A 181 5.33 -18.08 20.13
C PRO A 181 4.39 -18.85 21.07
N SER A 182 4.22 -18.37 22.30
CA SER A 182 3.29 -18.97 23.24
C SER A 182 1.86 -18.98 22.70
N GLU A 183 1.08 -20.02 22.99
CA GLU A 183 -0.31 -20.18 22.53
C GLU A 183 -1.18 -18.97 22.87
N LEU A 184 -0.98 -18.36 24.05
CA LEU A 184 -1.75 -17.19 24.46
C LEU A 184 -1.51 -15.99 23.51
N ILE A 185 -0.25 -15.74 23.16
CA ILE A 185 0.12 -14.63 22.26
C ILE A 185 -0.32 -14.98 20.84
N HIS A 186 -0.10 -16.22 20.39
CA HIS A 186 -0.53 -16.69 19.08
C HIS A 186 -2.03 -16.46 18.88
N ASN A 187 -2.89 -16.96 19.78
CA ASN A 187 -4.33 -16.83 19.67
C ASN A 187 -4.79 -15.36 19.66
N LYS A 188 -4.22 -14.53 20.54
CA LYS A 188 -4.50 -13.08 20.55
C LYS A 188 -4.16 -12.40 19.23
N MET A 189 -3.01 -12.73 18.66
CA MET A 189 -2.58 -12.13 17.40
C MET A 189 -3.40 -12.60 16.20
N GLN A 190 -3.82 -13.88 16.21
CA GLN A 190 -4.74 -14.42 15.20
C GLN A 190 -6.10 -13.71 15.25
N ASP A 191 -6.65 -13.49 16.44
CA ASP A 191 -7.92 -12.77 16.58
C ASP A 191 -7.79 -11.31 16.14
N LEU A 192 -6.67 -10.65 16.49
CA LEU A 192 -6.41 -9.28 16.04
C LEU A 192 -6.24 -9.20 14.52
N PHE A 193 -5.64 -10.23 13.90
CA PHE A 193 -5.52 -10.29 12.44
C PHE A 193 -6.88 -10.43 11.74
N LYS A 194 -7.83 -11.17 12.34
CA LYS A 194 -9.21 -11.22 11.84
C LYS A 194 -9.88 -9.83 11.87
N TYR A 195 -9.67 -9.08 12.96
CA TYR A 195 -10.14 -7.69 13.00
C TYR A 195 -9.49 -6.83 11.92
N TYR A 196 -8.19 -6.99 11.69
CA TYR A 196 -7.50 -6.25 10.64
C TYR A 196 -8.04 -6.58 9.23
N ILE A 197 -8.39 -7.83 8.94
CA ILE A 197 -9.03 -8.22 7.68
C ILE A 197 -10.31 -7.41 7.45
N ILE A 198 -11.11 -7.18 8.51
CA ILE A 198 -12.41 -6.53 8.43
C ILE A 198 -12.28 -5.01 8.45
N VAL A 199 -11.45 -4.48 9.34
CA VAL A 199 -11.26 -3.04 9.53
C VAL A 199 -10.40 -2.45 8.42
N GLY A 200 -9.38 -3.19 7.99
CA GLY A 200 -8.36 -2.70 7.06
C GLY A 200 -7.35 -1.78 7.73
N GLY A 201 -6.60 -1.06 6.88
CA GLY A 201 -5.56 -0.13 7.29
C GLY A 201 -5.86 1.34 6.97
N MET A 202 -7.09 1.70 6.58
CA MET A 202 -7.45 3.10 6.37
C MET A 202 -7.46 3.85 7.71
N PRO A 203 -6.62 4.90 7.93
CA PRO A 203 -6.44 5.49 9.26
C PRO A 203 -7.72 5.95 9.94
N GLU A 204 -8.64 6.59 9.20
CA GLU A 204 -9.92 7.05 9.73
C GLU A 204 -10.83 5.88 10.13
N VAL A 205 -10.77 4.76 9.40
CA VAL A 205 -11.51 3.53 9.74
C VAL A 205 -10.93 2.89 10.99
N VAL A 206 -9.60 2.83 11.11
CA VAL A 206 -8.90 2.31 12.29
C VAL A 206 -9.23 3.15 13.53
N SER A 207 -9.22 4.49 13.41
CA SER A 207 -9.67 5.41 14.48
C SER A 207 -11.10 5.11 14.91
N THR A 208 -12.02 5.01 13.94
CA THR A 208 -13.44 4.70 14.20
C THR A 208 -13.59 3.39 14.96
N PHE A 209 -12.82 2.35 14.59
CA PHE A 209 -12.81 1.07 15.27
C PHE A 209 -12.31 1.19 16.72
N ILE A 210 -11.18 1.87 16.95
CA ILE A 210 -10.58 2.04 18.29
C ILE A 210 -11.49 2.84 19.22
N GLU A 211 -12.15 3.88 18.70
CA GLU A 211 -13.02 4.75 19.50
C GLU A 211 -14.37 4.13 19.82
N SER A 212 -14.96 3.39 18.86
CA SER A 212 -16.34 2.91 18.98
C SER A 212 -16.46 1.42 19.31
N HIS A 213 -15.49 0.61 18.93
CA HIS A 213 -15.57 -0.86 18.91
C HIS A 213 -16.82 -1.40 18.17
N ASP A 214 -17.34 -0.63 17.22
CA ASP A 214 -18.57 -0.90 16.48
C ASP A 214 -18.26 -1.16 15.00
N ILE A 215 -18.46 -2.40 14.57
CA ILE A 215 -18.23 -2.82 13.18
C ILE A 215 -19.23 -2.16 12.21
N GLY A 216 -20.43 -1.82 12.66
CA GLY A 216 -21.39 -1.08 11.84
C GLY A 216 -20.85 0.28 11.42
N LYS A 217 -20.30 1.06 12.38
CA LYS A 217 -19.67 2.35 12.10
C LYS A 217 -18.42 2.21 11.22
N VAL A 218 -17.66 1.14 11.41
CA VAL A 218 -16.51 0.81 10.55
C VAL A 218 -16.96 0.65 9.09
N ILE A 219 -18.01 -0.15 8.86
CA ILE A 219 -18.55 -0.38 7.52
C ILE A 219 -19.09 0.91 6.89
N GLU A 220 -19.78 1.77 7.65
CA GLU A 220 -20.26 3.07 7.17
C GLU A 220 -19.07 3.93 6.70
N LYS A 221 -18.01 4.04 7.50
CA LYS A 221 -16.81 4.80 7.15
C LYS A 221 -16.10 4.24 5.91
N GLN A 222 -16.03 2.91 5.77
CA GLN A 222 -15.47 2.26 4.58
C GLN A 222 -16.30 2.59 3.33
N LYS A 223 -17.63 2.58 3.42
CA LYS A 223 -18.53 2.97 2.33
C LYS A 223 -18.33 4.43 1.90
N ASP A 224 -18.11 5.34 2.86
CA ASP A 224 -17.81 6.74 2.57
C ASP A 224 -16.52 6.87 1.75
N ILE A 225 -15.46 6.16 2.11
CA ILE A 225 -14.19 6.14 1.37
C ILE A 225 -14.37 5.56 -0.04
N LEU A 226 -15.12 4.47 -0.18
CA LEU A 226 -15.43 3.90 -1.50
C LEU A 226 -16.23 4.86 -2.38
N ALA A 227 -17.15 5.64 -1.80
CA ALA A 227 -17.89 6.67 -2.51
C ALA A 227 -16.94 7.79 -3.00
N LEU A 228 -15.96 8.21 -2.19
CA LEU A 228 -14.94 9.16 -2.59
C LEU A 228 -14.09 8.64 -3.76
N TYR A 229 -13.67 7.37 -3.74
CA TYR A 229 -12.92 6.78 -4.85
C TYR A 229 -13.74 6.78 -6.16
N ARG A 230 -15.04 6.45 -6.10
CA ARG A 230 -15.93 6.54 -7.28
C ARG A 230 -16.11 7.97 -7.79
N GLN A 231 -16.14 8.96 -6.89
CA GLN A 231 -16.17 10.37 -7.27
C GLN A 231 -14.87 10.79 -7.99
N ASP A 232 -13.71 10.34 -7.54
CA ASP A 232 -12.44 10.61 -8.20
C ASP A 232 -12.35 10.00 -9.58
N ILE A 233 -12.77 8.74 -9.74
CA ILE A 233 -12.92 8.11 -11.05
C ILE A 233 -13.80 8.97 -11.95
N SER A 234 -14.87 9.58 -11.40
CA SER A 234 -15.81 10.39 -12.17
C SER A 234 -15.25 11.73 -12.67
N LYS A 235 -14.23 12.27 -11.98
CA LYS A 235 -13.60 13.55 -12.34
C LYS A 235 -12.54 13.40 -13.42
N TYR A 236 -11.92 12.22 -13.53
CA TYR A 236 -10.72 12.03 -14.32
C TYR A 236 -10.95 12.05 -15.83
N SER A 237 -11.95 11.35 -16.35
CA SER A 237 -12.22 11.32 -17.80
C SER A 237 -13.68 10.98 -18.08
N LYS A 238 -14.34 11.81 -18.90
CA LYS A 238 -15.70 11.50 -19.38
C LYS A 238 -15.72 10.23 -20.24
N LYS A 239 -14.63 9.95 -20.97
CA LYS A 239 -14.55 8.84 -21.93
C LYS A 239 -14.25 7.50 -21.27
N ASP A 240 -13.37 7.47 -20.27
CA ASP A 240 -12.88 6.23 -19.66
C ASP A 240 -13.49 5.93 -18.30
N LYS A 241 -14.28 6.86 -17.74
CA LYS A 241 -14.98 6.72 -16.45
C LYS A 241 -15.70 5.38 -16.32
N ALA A 242 -16.51 5.02 -17.33
CA ALA A 242 -17.29 3.78 -17.30
C ALA A 242 -16.39 2.54 -17.23
N LYS A 243 -15.28 2.53 -17.96
CA LYS A 243 -14.32 1.43 -17.95
C LYS A 243 -13.62 1.29 -16.60
N ILE A 244 -13.13 2.41 -16.04
CA ILE A 244 -12.45 2.42 -14.73
C ILE A 244 -13.41 1.98 -13.63
N THR A 245 -14.65 2.51 -13.63
CA THR A 245 -15.68 2.13 -12.66
C THR A 245 -16.02 0.64 -12.77
N ASN A 246 -16.21 0.13 -14.00
CA ASN A 246 -16.50 -1.28 -14.22
C ASN A 246 -15.38 -2.20 -13.73
N VAL A 247 -14.11 -1.85 -13.97
CA VAL A 247 -12.97 -2.61 -13.46
C VAL A 247 -12.95 -2.57 -11.94
N PHE A 248 -13.09 -1.39 -11.33
CA PHE A 248 -13.09 -1.20 -9.89
C PHE A 248 -14.19 -2.01 -9.18
N ASP A 249 -15.42 -1.88 -9.64
CA ASP A 249 -16.58 -2.56 -9.02
C ASP A 249 -16.55 -4.08 -9.20
N ARG A 250 -15.77 -4.59 -10.16
CA ARG A 250 -15.62 -6.03 -10.40
C ARG A 250 -14.49 -6.69 -9.61
N ILE A 251 -13.61 -5.94 -8.97
CA ILE A 251 -12.50 -6.52 -8.19
C ILE A 251 -13.00 -7.62 -7.24
N PRO A 252 -14.06 -7.44 -6.41
CA PRO A 252 -14.53 -8.47 -5.49
C PRO A 252 -14.93 -9.75 -6.21
N SER A 253 -15.75 -9.65 -7.26
CA SER A 253 -16.26 -10.83 -7.99
C SER A 253 -15.15 -11.59 -8.73
N GLU A 254 -14.14 -10.89 -9.24
CA GLU A 254 -12.99 -11.54 -9.90
C GLU A 254 -12.09 -12.27 -8.90
N LEU A 255 -11.95 -11.76 -7.67
CA LEU A 255 -11.23 -12.43 -6.60
C LEU A 255 -11.96 -13.64 -6.03
N GLU A 256 -13.30 -13.67 -6.13
CA GLU A 256 -14.11 -14.84 -5.76
C GLU A 256 -14.14 -15.91 -6.87
N ALA A 257 -13.84 -15.54 -8.12
CA ALA A 257 -13.86 -16.46 -9.23
C ALA A 257 -12.78 -17.57 -9.07
N LYS A 258 -13.08 -18.76 -9.56
CA LYS A 258 -12.21 -19.95 -9.42
C LYS A 258 -10.77 -19.72 -9.86
N THR A 259 -10.56 -18.91 -10.90
CA THR A 259 -9.21 -18.62 -11.43
C THR A 259 -8.58 -17.39 -10.81
N ARG A 260 -9.37 -16.56 -10.11
CA ARG A 260 -8.95 -15.26 -9.52
C ARG A 260 -8.14 -14.34 -10.46
N ARG A 261 -8.09 -14.67 -11.74
CA ARG A 261 -7.51 -13.82 -12.79
C ARG A 261 -8.55 -12.80 -13.22
N PHE A 262 -8.13 -11.57 -13.41
CA PHE A 262 -9.05 -10.56 -13.91
C PHE A 262 -9.50 -10.93 -15.34
N ASN A 263 -10.81 -11.17 -15.50
CA ASN A 263 -11.41 -11.62 -16.76
C ASN A 263 -12.26 -10.50 -17.37
N LEU A 264 -11.77 -9.89 -18.44
CA LEU A 264 -12.50 -8.82 -19.12
C LEU A 264 -13.81 -9.28 -19.77
N ALA A 265 -13.93 -10.56 -20.13
CA ALA A 265 -15.18 -11.09 -20.70
C ALA A 265 -16.33 -11.05 -19.67
N SER A 266 -16.04 -10.89 -18.37
CA SER A 266 -17.06 -10.64 -17.34
C SER A 266 -17.66 -9.22 -17.42
N ILE A 267 -16.90 -8.25 -17.97
CA ILE A 267 -17.37 -6.88 -18.20
C ILE A 267 -18.13 -6.80 -19.52
N ASP A 268 -17.52 -7.26 -20.61
CA ASP A 268 -18.05 -7.32 -21.96
C ASP A 268 -17.44 -8.52 -22.69
N LYS A 269 -18.30 -9.35 -23.32
CA LYS A 269 -17.88 -10.55 -24.06
C LYS A 269 -16.86 -10.24 -25.17
N ASN A 270 -16.90 -9.04 -25.72
CA ASN A 270 -16.02 -8.58 -26.78
C ASN A 270 -14.87 -7.69 -26.29
N ALA A 271 -14.75 -7.47 -24.97
CA ALA A 271 -13.73 -6.60 -24.38
C ALA A 271 -12.32 -7.12 -24.69
N ARG A 272 -11.47 -6.24 -25.16
CA ARG A 272 -10.05 -6.51 -25.41
C ARG A 272 -9.22 -5.82 -24.33
N LEU A 273 -8.17 -6.49 -23.85
CA LEU A 273 -7.29 -5.94 -22.80
C LEU A 273 -6.77 -4.54 -23.15
N ARG A 274 -6.38 -4.32 -24.41
CA ARG A 274 -5.92 -3.01 -24.90
C ARG A 274 -6.92 -1.87 -24.67
N GLU A 275 -8.20 -2.15 -24.65
CA GLU A 275 -9.26 -1.13 -24.47
C GLU A 275 -9.45 -0.73 -22.99
N TYR A 276 -8.96 -1.54 -22.07
CA TYR A 276 -9.05 -1.36 -20.63
C TYR A 276 -7.69 -1.09 -19.96
N GLU A 277 -6.61 -1.07 -20.76
CA GLU A 277 -5.24 -0.91 -20.25
C GLU A 277 -5.10 0.39 -19.45
N ASP A 278 -5.63 1.50 -19.95
CA ASP A 278 -5.66 2.79 -19.27
C ASP A 278 -6.45 2.73 -17.93
N ALA A 279 -7.50 1.93 -17.85
CA ALA A 279 -8.27 1.76 -16.63
C ALA A 279 -7.47 1.02 -15.55
N PHE A 280 -6.72 -0.01 -15.91
CA PHE A 280 -5.84 -0.73 -14.97
C PHE A 280 -4.67 0.13 -14.52
N VAL A 281 -4.05 0.85 -15.47
CA VAL A 281 -2.96 1.79 -15.15
C VAL A 281 -3.48 2.87 -14.21
N TRP A 282 -4.66 3.42 -14.48
CA TRP A 282 -5.29 4.43 -13.62
C TRP A 282 -5.47 3.93 -12.18
N LEU A 283 -6.11 2.77 -11.99
CA LEU A 283 -6.37 2.21 -10.66
C LEU A 283 -5.08 1.90 -9.89
N LYS A 284 -4.07 1.42 -10.59
CA LYS A 284 -2.73 1.19 -10.01
C LYS A 284 -2.07 2.50 -9.59
N ASP A 285 -2.04 3.50 -10.48
CA ASP A 285 -1.36 4.77 -10.25
C ASP A 285 -2.11 5.65 -9.24
N ALA A 286 -3.44 5.50 -9.13
CA ALA A 286 -4.22 6.07 -8.03
C ALA A 286 -3.91 5.40 -6.68
N GLY A 287 -3.17 4.29 -6.67
CA GLY A 287 -2.88 3.50 -5.47
C GLY A 287 -4.09 2.72 -4.93
N VAL A 288 -5.17 2.61 -5.73
CA VAL A 288 -6.43 1.96 -5.33
C VAL A 288 -6.38 0.47 -5.54
N ALA A 289 -5.66 0.02 -6.59
CA ALA A 289 -5.54 -1.39 -6.91
C ALA A 289 -4.08 -1.84 -7.04
N LEU A 290 -3.86 -3.11 -6.73
CA LEU A 290 -2.55 -3.76 -6.69
C LEU A 290 -2.53 -4.91 -7.72
N PRO A 291 -1.93 -4.72 -8.91
CA PRO A 291 -1.81 -5.79 -9.88
C PRO A 291 -0.76 -6.82 -9.44
N CYS A 292 -1.11 -8.10 -9.57
CA CYS A 292 -0.25 -9.24 -9.28
C CYS A 292 -0.07 -10.07 -10.58
N TYR A 293 1.13 -10.08 -11.13
CA TYR A 293 1.39 -10.67 -12.46
C TYR A 293 1.75 -12.15 -12.38
N ASN A 294 1.28 -12.94 -13.36
CA ASN A 294 1.69 -14.32 -13.49
C ASN A 294 3.15 -14.43 -13.94
N LEU A 295 3.85 -15.45 -13.45
CA LEU A 295 5.20 -15.78 -13.88
C LEU A 295 5.18 -16.92 -14.91
N ILE A 296 6.03 -16.83 -15.93
CA ILE A 296 6.29 -17.92 -16.89
C ILE A 296 7.14 -18.99 -16.20
N GLU A 297 8.17 -18.56 -15.48
CA GLU A 297 9.12 -19.40 -14.74
C GLU A 297 9.50 -18.72 -13.41
N ILE A 298 9.84 -19.54 -12.41
CA ILE A 298 10.27 -19.06 -11.09
C ILE A 298 11.81 -18.97 -11.07
N LYS A 299 12.37 -18.02 -11.85
CA LYS A 299 13.81 -17.78 -11.97
C LYS A 299 14.13 -16.30 -11.76
N ILE A 300 15.28 -16.01 -11.18
CA ILE A 300 15.80 -14.64 -11.00
C ILE A 300 16.36 -14.11 -12.35
N PRO A 301 16.09 -12.85 -12.71
CA PRO A 301 15.21 -11.90 -12.05
C PRO A 301 13.72 -12.18 -12.35
N LEU A 302 12.88 -12.18 -11.32
CA LEU A 302 11.44 -12.47 -11.50
C LEU A 302 10.76 -11.51 -12.46
N LYS A 303 11.23 -10.26 -12.52
CA LYS A 303 10.67 -9.21 -13.38
C LYS A 303 10.64 -9.58 -14.87
N ILE A 304 11.65 -10.26 -15.36
CA ILE A 304 11.75 -10.67 -16.78
C ILE A 304 10.72 -11.76 -17.11
N ASN A 305 10.34 -12.54 -16.11
CA ASN A 305 9.42 -13.67 -16.27
C ASN A 305 7.94 -13.28 -16.10
N GLU A 306 7.62 -11.99 -15.92
CA GLU A 306 6.23 -11.52 -15.79
C GLU A 306 5.46 -11.61 -17.12
N GLN A 307 4.25 -12.13 -17.04
CA GLN A 307 3.26 -12.10 -18.12
C GLN A 307 2.32 -10.91 -17.91
N SER A 308 2.58 -9.78 -18.55
CA SER A 308 1.83 -8.55 -18.37
C SER A 308 0.32 -8.65 -18.65
N ARG A 309 -0.08 -9.62 -19.47
CA ARG A 309 -1.50 -9.83 -19.85
C ARG A 309 -2.26 -10.79 -18.92
N LEU A 310 -1.57 -11.45 -18.01
CA LEU A 310 -2.16 -12.39 -17.05
C LEU A 310 -1.87 -11.90 -15.64
N PHE A 311 -2.88 -11.34 -14.99
CA PHE A 311 -2.74 -10.78 -13.64
C PHE A 311 -4.02 -10.99 -12.83
N LYS A 312 -3.86 -10.98 -11.50
CA LYS A 312 -4.91 -10.76 -10.52
C LYS A 312 -4.92 -9.28 -10.15
N LEU A 313 -6.06 -8.75 -9.76
CA LEU A 313 -6.17 -7.36 -9.32
C LEU A 313 -6.72 -7.33 -7.90
N PHE A 314 -5.88 -6.94 -6.95
CA PHE A 314 -6.25 -6.79 -5.56
C PHE A 314 -6.59 -5.34 -5.23
N LEU A 315 -7.40 -5.12 -4.21
CA LEU A 315 -7.68 -3.78 -3.69
C LEU A 315 -6.57 -3.38 -2.71
N CYS A 316 -6.24 -2.10 -2.65
CA CYS A 316 -5.19 -1.57 -1.77
C CYS A 316 -5.45 -1.76 -0.29
N ASP A 317 -6.71 -1.99 0.10
CA ASP A 317 -7.14 -2.20 1.48
C ASP A 317 -8.20 -3.29 1.58
N THR A 318 -7.98 -4.27 2.46
CA THR A 318 -8.87 -5.43 2.59
C THR A 318 -10.17 -5.09 3.31
N GLY A 319 -10.16 -4.14 4.24
CA GLY A 319 -11.38 -3.65 4.87
C GLY A 319 -12.34 -3.02 3.85
N LEU A 320 -11.79 -2.24 2.91
CA LEU A 320 -12.57 -1.69 1.80
C LEU A 320 -13.09 -2.81 0.88
N LEU A 321 -12.31 -3.85 0.62
CA LEU A 321 -12.77 -5.01 -0.14
C LEU A 321 -13.94 -5.72 0.55
N CYS A 322 -13.85 -5.93 1.87
CA CYS A 322 -14.93 -6.51 2.67
C CYS A 322 -16.21 -5.66 2.62
N ALA A 323 -16.07 -4.33 2.57
CA ALA A 323 -17.22 -3.42 2.44
C ALA A 323 -17.82 -3.40 1.02
N MET A 324 -17.07 -3.81 0.00
CA MET A 324 -17.56 -3.99 -1.38
C MET A 324 -18.22 -5.36 -1.57
N CYS A 325 -17.83 -6.38 -0.80
CA CYS A 325 -18.49 -7.69 -0.79
C CYS A 325 -19.88 -7.57 -0.20
N LEU A 326 -20.81 -8.42 -0.65
CA LEU A 326 -22.20 -8.37 -0.20
C LEU A 326 -22.35 -8.73 1.29
N GLU A 327 -23.36 -8.17 1.91
CA GLU A 327 -23.86 -8.17 3.28
C GLU A 327 -23.36 -9.28 4.23
N ASN A 328 -22.89 -8.86 5.42
CA ASN A 328 -22.56 -9.71 6.58
C ASN A 328 -21.25 -10.52 6.55
N VAL A 329 -20.41 -10.42 5.51
CA VAL A 329 -19.12 -11.13 5.45
C VAL A 329 -18.26 -10.84 6.69
N GLN A 330 -18.27 -9.59 7.17
CA GLN A 330 -17.51 -9.16 8.35
C GLN A 330 -17.93 -9.93 9.60
N PHE A 331 -19.23 -10.12 9.82
CA PHE A 331 -19.74 -10.83 10.99
C PHE A 331 -19.48 -12.33 10.91
N GLU A 332 -19.51 -12.92 9.72
CA GLU A 332 -19.17 -14.32 9.54
C GLU A 332 -17.66 -14.59 9.79
N ILE A 333 -16.79 -13.69 9.36
CA ILE A 333 -15.35 -13.76 9.68
C ILE A 333 -15.13 -13.72 11.19
N LEU A 334 -15.81 -12.82 11.92
CA LEU A 334 -15.70 -12.72 13.37
C LEU A 334 -16.22 -13.96 14.11
N LYS A 335 -17.28 -14.59 13.60
CA LYS A 335 -17.79 -15.85 14.15
C LYS A 335 -16.86 -17.03 13.86
N GLY A 336 -15.81 -16.85 13.07
CA GLY A 336 -14.92 -17.92 12.63
C GLY A 336 -15.54 -18.85 11.59
N ASN A 337 -16.64 -18.42 10.96
CA ASN A 337 -17.28 -19.18 9.88
C ASN A 337 -16.46 -18.99 8.59
N LEU A 338 -15.48 -19.84 8.38
CA LEU A 338 -14.59 -19.84 7.23
C LEU A 338 -15.17 -20.58 6.01
N SER A 339 -16.41 -21.03 6.07
CA SER A 339 -17.13 -21.65 4.94
C SER A 339 -17.54 -20.63 3.87
N ILE A 340 -17.45 -19.34 4.18
CA ILE A 340 -17.50 -18.27 3.17
C ILE A 340 -16.27 -18.36 2.28
N ASN A 341 -16.39 -17.83 1.07
CA ASN A 341 -15.33 -17.82 0.07
C ASN A 341 -14.17 -16.88 0.49
N MET A 342 -13.52 -17.20 1.63
CA MET A 342 -12.47 -16.38 2.25
C MET A 342 -11.18 -16.31 1.43
N GLY A 343 -11.02 -17.19 0.43
CA GLY A 343 -9.76 -17.27 -0.30
C GLY A 343 -9.37 -15.96 -0.98
N GLY A 344 -10.31 -15.27 -1.64
CA GLY A 344 -10.05 -13.98 -2.28
C GLY A 344 -9.73 -12.87 -1.27
N ILE A 345 -10.44 -12.83 -0.15
CA ILE A 345 -10.21 -11.85 0.94
C ILE A 345 -8.85 -12.07 1.59
N LEU A 346 -8.48 -13.33 1.88
CA LEU A 346 -7.16 -13.65 2.43
C LEU A 346 -6.03 -13.32 1.44
N GLU A 347 -6.16 -13.68 0.17
CA GLU A 347 -5.16 -13.28 -0.80
C GLU A 347 -5.03 -11.75 -0.89
N ASN A 348 -6.14 -11.01 -0.76
CA ASN A 348 -6.10 -9.54 -0.78
C ASN A 348 -5.33 -8.95 0.41
N VAL A 349 -5.55 -9.43 1.65
CA VAL A 349 -4.80 -8.90 2.80
C VAL A 349 -3.32 -9.23 2.69
N PHE A 350 -2.96 -10.40 2.18
CA PHE A 350 -1.56 -10.74 1.92
C PHE A 350 -0.96 -9.90 0.79
N ALA A 351 -1.69 -9.65 -0.31
CA ALA A 351 -1.25 -8.76 -1.36
C ALA A 351 -0.98 -7.34 -0.83
N GLN A 352 -1.90 -6.79 -0.03
CA GLN A 352 -1.75 -5.50 0.64
C GLN A 352 -0.48 -5.46 1.50
N LEU A 353 -0.26 -6.46 2.37
CA LEU A 353 0.87 -6.51 3.30
C LEU A 353 2.21 -6.79 2.59
N ILE A 354 2.23 -7.65 1.59
CA ILE A 354 3.42 -7.92 0.78
C ILE A 354 3.83 -6.67 -0.01
N ALA A 355 2.86 -5.95 -0.60
CA ALA A 355 3.13 -4.70 -1.32
C ALA A 355 3.62 -3.58 -0.37
N SER A 356 2.99 -3.40 0.79
CA SER A 356 3.42 -2.40 1.79
C SER A 356 4.80 -2.68 2.37
N ASN A 357 5.22 -3.96 2.39
CA ASN A 357 6.55 -4.40 2.78
C ASN A 357 7.60 -4.28 1.66
N GLY A 358 7.25 -3.67 0.52
CA GLY A 358 8.17 -3.31 -0.56
C GLY A 358 8.30 -4.33 -1.69
N TYR A 359 7.55 -5.42 -1.67
CA TYR A 359 7.62 -6.43 -2.73
C TYR A 359 6.68 -6.13 -3.89
N SER A 360 7.14 -6.39 -5.12
CA SER A 360 6.25 -6.46 -6.27
C SER A 360 5.46 -7.77 -6.23
N LEU A 361 4.16 -7.68 -6.49
CA LEU A 361 3.26 -8.82 -6.42
C LEU A 361 3.36 -9.69 -7.68
N ARG A 362 3.61 -10.98 -7.47
CA ARG A 362 3.67 -12.00 -8.51
C ARG A 362 3.06 -13.29 -7.99
N TYR A 363 2.44 -14.05 -8.89
CA TYR A 363 1.96 -15.40 -8.63
C TYR A 363 2.46 -16.35 -9.72
N TYR A 364 2.32 -17.64 -9.50
CA TYR A 364 2.65 -18.63 -10.52
C TYR A 364 1.46 -19.53 -10.76
N ASN A 365 1.08 -19.72 -12.03
CA ASN A 365 0.03 -20.65 -12.40
C ASN A 365 0.34 -21.29 -13.75
N LYS A 366 0.47 -22.62 -13.77
CA LYS A 366 0.66 -23.43 -14.96
C LYS A 366 -0.13 -24.73 -14.85
N GLN A 367 -0.83 -25.11 -15.93
CA GLN A 367 -1.81 -26.21 -15.96
C GLN A 367 -1.33 -27.52 -15.33
N LYS A 368 -0.05 -27.91 -15.52
CA LYS A 368 0.50 -29.18 -14.99
C LYS A 368 1.05 -29.08 -13.57
N ILE A 369 1.31 -27.89 -13.08
CA ILE A 369 1.95 -27.65 -11.76
C ILE A 369 0.91 -27.21 -10.74
N GLY A 370 -0.01 -26.36 -11.15
CA GLY A 370 -1.01 -25.71 -10.29
C GLY A 370 -0.70 -24.24 -10.06
N GLU A 371 -1.42 -23.64 -9.12
CA GLU A 371 -1.30 -22.23 -8.77
C GLU A 371 -0.65 -22.08 -7.39
N VAL A 372 0.36 -21.21 -7.28
CA VAL A 372 0.97 -20.73 -6.04
C VAL A 372 0.58 -19.27 -5.87
N ASP A 373 0.04 -18.92 -4.72
CA ASP A 373 -0.64 -17.63 -4.47
C ASP A 373 0.29 -16.44 -4.67
N PHE A 374 1.52 -16.48 -4.14
CA PHE A 374 2.52 -15.44 -4.35
C PHE A 374 3.93 -16.03 -4.55
N VAL A 375 4.74 -15.31 -5.31
CA VAL A 375 6.18 -15.58 -5.48
C VAL A 375 6.93 -14.26 -5.32
N ILE A 376 7.75 -14.16 -4.29
CA ILE A 376 8.56 -12.97 -4.02
C ILE A 376 10.06 -13.28 -4.18
N GLN A 377 10.84 -12.23 -4.39
CA GLN A 377 12.30 -12.30 -4.39
C GLN A 377 12.85 -11.49 -3.23
N LYS A 378 13.56 -12.14 -2.31
CA LYS A 378 14.26 -11.51 -1.19
C LYS A 378 15.76 -11.67 -1.41
N GLY A 379 16.43 -10.59 -1.81
CA GLY A 379 17.82 -10.64 -2.24
C GLY A 379 18.02 -11.61 -3.41
N SER A 380 18.85 -12.64 -3.21
CA SER A 380 19.09 -13.72 -4.17
C SER A 380 18.18 -14.94 -3.97
N GLU A 381 17.27 -14.93 -3.00
CA GLU A 381 16.37 -16.03 -2.70
C GLU A 381 14.97 -15.79 -3.29
N ILE A 382 14.39 -16.84 -3.86
CA ILE A 382 12.98 -16.84 -4.28
C ILE A 382 12.16 -17.59 -3.24
N LEU A 383 11.08 -16.96 -2.79
CA LEU A 383 10.17 -17.53 -1.81
C LEU A 383 8.76 -17.68 -2.42
N PRO A 384 8.38 -18.92 -2.81
CA PRO A 384 6.98 -19.23 -3.08
C PRO A 384 6.17 -19.21 -1.78
N ILE A 385 4.96 -18.65 -1.86
CA ILE A 385 4.05 -18.44 -0.73
C ILE A 385 2.69 -19.00 -1.07
N GLU A 386 2.17 -19.83 -0.18
CA GLU A 386 0.81 -20.37 -0.22
C GLU A 386 0.03 -19.91 1.01
N ILE A 387 -1.27 -19.61 0.86
CA ILE A 387 -2.12 -19.12 1.93
C ILE A 387 -3.27 -20.10 2.14
N LYS A 388 -3.44 -20.55 3.38
CA LYS A 388 -4.46 -21.54 3.76
C LYS A 388 -5.41 -21.00 4.82
N SER A 389 -6.71 -21.06 4.56
CA SER A 389 -7.76 -20.65 5.49
C SER A 389 -8.26 -21.78 6.40
N GLY A 390 -8.08 -23.02 5.99
CA GLY A 390 -8.68 -24.18 6.65
C GLY A 390 -7.69 -25.07 7.39
N LYS A 391 -8.22 -26.10 8.06
CA LYS A 391 -7.43 -27.08 8.84
C LYS A 391 -6.52 -27.96 7.97
N SER A 392 -6.81 -28.09 6.67
CA SER A 392 -5.99 -28.88 5.73
C SER A 392 -4.81 -28.11 5.16
N TYR A 393 -4.20 -27.23 5.94
CA TYR A 393 -3.12 -26.33 5.50
C TYR A 393 -1.84 -27.06 5.02
N LYS A 394 -1.64 -28.32 5.44
CA LYS A 394 -0.55 -29.18 4.96
C LYS A 394 -0.76 -29.77 3.57
N GLN A 395 -1.94 -29.56 2.97
CA GLN A 395 -2.24 -29.98 1.60
C GLN A 395 -2.00 -28.81 0.63
N HIS A 396 -0.86 -28.82 -0.05
CA HIS A 396 -0.41 -27.76 -0.95
C HIS A 396 0.27 -28.34 -2.20
N ALA A 397 -0.46 -29.16 -2.95
CA ALA A 397 0.06 -29.91 -4.10
C ALA A 397 0.79 -29.02 -5.14
N ALA A 398 0.31 -27.81 -5.41
CA ALA A 398 0.96 -26.89 -6.34
C ALA A 398 2.34 -26.44 -5.81
N LEU A 399 2.42 -26.09 -4.52
CA LEU A 399 3.67 -25.70 -3.88
C LEU A 399 4.68 -26.85 -3.87
N ASP A 400 4.23 -28.08 -3.58
CA ASP A 400 5.05 -29.29 -3.62
C ASP A 400 5.60 -29.55 -5.03
N ASN A 401 4.76 -29.36 -6.06
CA ASN A 401 5.20 -29.50 -7.44
C ASN A 401 6.23 -28.44 -7.82
N VAL A 402 6.04 -27.20 -7.38
CA VAL A 402 6.99 -26.09 -7.62
C VAL A 402 8.34 -26.38 -6.97
N ILE A 403 8.37 -26.87 -5.72
CA ILE A 403 9.61 -27.21 -5.01
C ILE A 403 10.38 -28.35 -5.69
N LYS A 404 9.68 -29.26 -6.35
CA LYS A 404 10.30 -30.42 -7.07
C LYS A 404 10.98 -30.03 -8.38
N VAL A 405 10.72 -28.84 -8.93
CA VAL A 405 11.37 -28.35 -10.13
C VAL A 405 12.83 -27.99 -9.83
N THR A 406 13.74 -28.89 -10.11
CA THR A 406 15.18 -28.79 -9.75
C THR A 406 15.88 -27.59 -10.38
N GLU A 407 15.44 -27.17 -11.57
CA GLU A 407 16.00 -26.04 -12.32
C GLU A 407 15.79 -24.69 -11.59
N TRP A 408 14.76 -24.58 -10.75
CA TRP A 408 14.45 -23.33 -10.00
C TRP A 408 15.24 -23.20 -8.69
N LYS A 409 15.90 -24.29 -8.25
CA LYS A 409 16.79 -24.33 -7.07
C LYS A 409 16.18 -23.72 -5.81
N LEU A 410 14.87 -23.94 -5.59
CA LEU A 410 14.17 -23.40 -4.44
C LEU A 410 14.65 -24.08 -3.14
N SER A 411 15.14 -23.25 -2.22
CA SER A 411 15.66 -23.67 -0.91
C SER A 411 14.58 -23.74 0.14
N LYS A 412 13.56 -22.88 0.02
CA LYS A 412 12.53 -22.66 1.03
C LYS A 412 11.20 -22.25 0.39
N ALA A 413 10.10 -22.57 1.06
CA ALA A 413 8.76 -22.09 0.76
C ALA A 413 8.01 -21.75 2.04
N LEU A 414 7.03 -20.88 1.94
CA LEU A 414 6.22 -20.41 3.07
C LEU A 414 4.76 -20.81 2.88
N VAL A 415 4.15 -21.33 3.93
CA VAL A 415 2.71 -21.56 4.01
C VAL A 415 2.15 -20.74 5.17
N PHE A 416 1.31 -19.76 4.88
CA PHE A 416 0.63 -19.02 5.92
C PHE A 416 -0.71 -19.68 6.26
N CYS A 417 -0.93 -19.93 7.55
CA CYS A 417 -2.10 -20.65 8.05
C CYS A 417 -2.57 -20.07 9.39
N GLN A 418 -3.61 -20.68 9.99
CA GLN A 418 -4.07 -20.29 11.32
C GLN A 418 -3.25 -20.90 12.46
N ASP A 419 -2.56 -22.00 12.19
CA ASP A 419 -1.79 -22.72 13.20
C ASP A 419 -0.48 -21.98 13.53
N ASN A 420 0.11 -22.37 14.66
CA ASN A 420 1.35 -21.79 15.16
C ASN A 420 2.55 -22.15 14.27
N LEU A 421 3.66 -21.44 14.43
CA LEU A 421 4.86 -21.62 13.64
C LEU A 421 5.40 -23.04 13.76
N SER A 422 5.65 -23.67 12.62
CA SER A 422 6.30 -24.98 12.52
C SER A 422 7.09 -25.09 11.22
N LYS A 423 7.96 -26.10 11.12
CA LYS A 423 8.80 -26.31 9.93
C LYS A 423 8.86 -27.80 9.57
N GLU A 424 8.63 -28.08 8.30
CA GLU A 424 8.77 -29.42 7.72
C GLU A 424 9.61 -29.37 6.43
N HIS A 425 10.79 -29.97 6.42
CA HIS A 425 11.71 -29.96 5.28
C HIS A 425 12.02 -28.53 4.77
N LYS A 426 11.64 -28.23 3.53
CA LYS A 426 11.80 -26.92 2.89
C LYS A 426 10.65 -25.94 3.18
N ILE A 427 9.59 -26.39 3.86
CA ILE A 427 8.39 -25.60 4.08
C ILE A 427 8.38 -25.07 5.51
N THR A 428 8.16 -23.78 5.65
CA THR A 428 7.90 -23.13 6.94
C THR A 428 6.44 -22.73 6.99
N TYR A 429 5.71 -23.27 7.95
CA TYR A 429 4.33 -22.88 8.25
C TYR A 429 4.35 -21.72 9.22
N LEU A 430 3.67 -20.64 8.88
CA LEU A 430 3.65 -19.40 9.63
C LEU A 430 2.21 -19.00 9.94
N PRO A 431 1.93 -18.51 11.16
CA PRO A 431 0.66 -17.87 11.44
C PRO A 431 0.43 -16.67 10.48
N TRP A 432 -0.81 -16.41 10.08
CA TRP A 432 -1.14 -15.31 9.15
C TRP A 432 -0.50 -13.97 9.55
N TYR A 433 -0.57 -13.61 10.83
CA TYR A 433 -0.07 -12.34 11.33
C TYR A 433 1.47 -12.17 11.15
N MET A 434 2.22 -13.25 11.01
CA MET A 434 3.67 -13.17 10.82
C MET A 434 4.09 -12.65 9.44
N VAL A 435 3.14 -12.46 8.52
CA VAL A 435 3.42 -11.77 7.24
C VAL A 435 3.96 -10.35 7.45
N MET A 436 3.66 -9.70 8.58
CA MET A 436 4.20 -8.38 8.93
C MET A 436 5.74 -8.34 9.02
N PHE A 437 6.38 -9.48 9.25
CA PHE A 437 7.85 -9.59 9.33
C PHE A 437 8.51 -9.96 7.99
N LEU A 438 7.70 -10.20 6.96
CA LEU A 438 8.19 -10.46 5.61
C LEU A 438 8.52 -9.12 4.91
N VAL A 439 9.58 -8.47 5.35
CA VAL A 439 10.01 -7.16 4.84
C VAL A 439 11.13 -7.36 3.82
N GLN A 440 11.10 -6.57 2.73
CA GLN A 440 12.19 -6.52 1.78
C GLN A 440 13.39 -5.83 2.43
N ASP A 441 14.58 -6.44 2.28
CA ASP A 441 15.81 -5.82 2.75
C ASP A 441 16.00 -4.48 2.03
N ALA A 442 16.40 -3.44 2.76
CA ALA A 442 16.74 -2.18 2.13
C ALA A 442 17.84 -2.44 1.09
N ILE A 443 17.59 -2.06 -0.16
CA ILE A 443 18.64 -2.06 -1.17
C ILE A 443 19.63 -0.98 -0.73
N GLY A 444 20.81 -1.42 -0.25
CA GLY A 444 21.87 -0.56 0.23
C GLY A 444 22.43 0.37 -0.85
#